data_37ae4f246dbd03f5d9deec7ed8bb3c5b
#
_entry.id   37ae4f246dbd03f5d9deec7ed8bb3c5b
#
_cell.length_a   1.000
_cell.length_b   1.000
_cell.length_c   1.000
_cell.angle_alpha   90.00
_cell.angle_beta   90.00
_cell.angle_gamma   90.00
#
_symmetry.space_group_name_H-M   'P 1'
#
loop_
_entity.id
_entity.type
_entity.pdbx_description
1 polymer ?
#
loop_
_entity_poly.entity_id
_entity_poly.type
_entity_poly.pdbx_seq_one_letter_code
_entity_poly.pdbx_strand_id
1 'polypeptide(L)'
;RVLSSVAMTNWHHYNARPEQGPASTNSYKSATNHRLADGRGVFSAGDTRHMVAKVLLAQLVLTMVLAMIFWGTDGRISGYSALLGGLTCVIPNAFLALRLAVPRRDPGAGALMRAAYIGELGKLALTVLMFTMVFTLVRPLAAGALFAGFIAAQLVTFSGFLMRDGK
;
A
#
# COMPACT_ATOMS: atom_id res chain seq x y z
N ARG A 1 18.85 -45.81 47.00
CA ARG A 1 20.02 -45.86 46.08
C ARG A 1 19.70 -46.43 44.67
N VAL A 2 18.50 -46.96 44.42
CA VAL A 2 18.12 -47.56 43.13
C VAL A 2 17.44 -46.55 42.21
N LEU A 3 16.84 -45.48 42.72
CA LEU A 3 16.10 -44.46 41.94
C LEU A 3 16.99 -43.43 41.20
N SER A 4 18.27 -43.30 41.60
CA SER A 4 19.19 -42.38 40.93
C SER A 4 19.80 -42.92 39.62
N SER A 5 19.82 -44.23 39.47
CA SER A 5 20.43 -44.87 38.29
C SER A 5 19.52 -44.88 37.07
N VAL A 6 18.20 -44.94 37.27
CA VAL A 6 17.21 -44.95 36.16
C VAL A 6 17.03 -43.57 35.55
N ALA A 7 17.18 -42.51 36.33
CA ALA A 7 17.07 -41.15 35.85
C ALA A 7 18.26 -40.73 34.96
N MET A 8 19.45 -41.25 35.21
CA MET A 8 20.65 -40.91 34.44
C MET A 8 20.73 -41.60 33.07
N THR A 9 20.19 -42.79 32.93
CA THR A 9 20.16 -43.52 31.63
C THR A 9 19.16 -42.90 30.65
N ASN A 10 18.08 -42.28 31.14
CA ASN A 10 17.09 -41.70 30.24
C ASN A 10 17.52 -40.33 29.70
N TRP A 11 18.45 -39.65 30.36
CA TRP A 11 18.95 -38.35 29.92
C TRP A 11 19.82 -38.42 28.66
N HIS A 12 20.56 -39.49 28.48
CA HIS A 12 21.42 -39.69 27.31
C HIS A 12 20.67 -39.99 26.02
N HIS A 13 19.48 -40.61 26.10
CA HIS A 13 18.64 -40.85 24.93
C HIS A 13 17.90 -39.60 24.43
N TYR A 14 17.63 -38.64 25.32
CA TYR A 14 16.89 -37.43 24.93
C TYR A 14 17.78 -36.38 24.25
N ASN A 15 19.09 -36.39 24.51
CA ASN A 15 20.05 -35.45 23.95
C ASN A 15 20.86 -35.99 22.75
N ALA A 16 20.60 -37.21 22.31
CA ALA A 16 21.12 -37.68 21.04
C ALA A 16 20.33 -37.06 19.89
N ARG A 17 20.54 -35.79 19.67
CA ARG A 17 20.18 -35.14 18.40
C ARG A 17 21.00 -35.90 17.33
N PRO A 18 20.35 -36.54 16.33
CA PRO A 18 21.12 -37.11 15.22
C PRO A 18 21.92 -35.94 14.63
N GLU A 19 23.24 -36.10 14.62
CA GLU A 19 24.16 -35.22 13.91
C GLU A 19 23.67 -35.15 12.46
N GLN A 20 22.94 -34.06 12.15
CA GLN A 20 22.58 -33.74 10.77
C GLN A 20 23.90 -33.37 10.10
N GLY A 21 24.51 -34.32 9.44
CA GLY A 21 25.76 -34.14 8.74
C GLY A 21 25.67 -33.00 7.71
N PRO A 22 26.79 -32.48 7.22
CA PRO A 22 26.86 -31.29 6.34
C PRO A 22 26.05 -31.40 5.05
N ALA A 23 25.55 -32.59 4.70
CA ALA A 23 24.71 -32.81 3.51
C ALA A 23 23.28 -32.20 3.63
N SER A 24 22.70 -32.12 4.84
CA SER A 24 21.36 -31.59 5.05
C SER A 24 21.31 -30.06 4.97
N THR A 25 22.39 -29.38 5.37
CA THR A 25 22.50 -27.90 5.31
C THR A 25 22.63 -27.37 3.88
N ASN A 26 23.14 -28.16 2.96
CA ASN A 26 23.25 -27.75 1.55
C ASN A 26 21.94 -27.93 0.79
N SER A 27 21.12 -28.92 1.15
CA SER A 27 19.87 -29.20 0.43
C SER A 27 18.83 -28.12 0.62
N TYR A 28 18.64 -27.58 1.84
CA TYR A 28 17.69 -26.47 2.03
C TYR A 28 18.23 -25.11 1.55
N LYS A 29 19.55 -24.87 1.63
CA LYS A 29 20.17 -23.70 1.01
C LYS A 29 20.00 -23.72 -0.52
N SER A 30 20.16 -24.88 -1.14
CA SER A 30 19.92 -25.05 -2.58
C SER A 30 18.45 -24.83 -2.92
N ALA A 31 17.51 -25.39 -2.16
CA ALA A 31 16.07 -25.21 -2.36
C ALA A 31 15.64 -23.75 -2.13
N THR A 32 16.24 -23.07 -1.15
CA THR A 32 15.96 -21.64 -0.89
C THR A 32 16.54 -20.78 -2.02
N ASN A 33 17.74 -21.06 -2.48
CA ASN A 33 18.34 -20.34 -3.60
C ASN A 33 17.60 -20.57 -4.92
N HIS A 34 17.09 -21.80 -5.17
CA HIS A 34 16.22 -22.06 -6.32
C HIS A 34 14.90 -21.30 -6.26
N ARG A 35 14.29 -21.18 -5.08
CA ARG A 35 13.06 -20.34 -4.91
C ARG A 35 13.33 -18.86 -5.07
N LEU A 36 14.51 -18.39 -4.66
CA LEU A 36 14.93 -16.99 -4.86
C LEU A 36 15.32 -16.72 -6.33
N ALA A 37 15.86 -17.74 -7.03
CA ALA A 37 16.22 -17.63 -8.45
C ALA A 37 15.01 -17.71 -9.39
N ASP A 38 13.91 -18.34 -8.96
CA ASP A 38 12.69 -18.50 -9.77
C ASP A 38 11.85 -17.21 -9.88
N GLY A 39 12.35 -16.11 -9.33
CA GLY A 39 11.86 -14.74 -9.57
C GLY A 39 10.38 -14.46 -9.23
N ARG A 40 9.64 -15.48 -8.80
CA ARG A 40 8.19 -15.39 -8.56
C ARG A 40 7.81 -14.74 -7.23
N GLY A 41 8.77 -14.26 -6.46
CA GLY A 41 8.55 -13.63 -5.16
C GLY A 41 9.05 -12.20 -5.02
N VAL A 42 9.79 -11.69 -6.00
CA VAL A 42 10.31 -10.33 -5.96
C VAL A 42 9.40 -9.47 -6.83
N PHE A 43 8.38 -8.86 -6.24
CA PHE A 43 7.71 -7.72 -6.85
C PHE A 43 8.79 -6.71 -7.21
N SER A 44 9.11 -6.62 -8.50
CA SER A 44 10.03 -5.61 -8.97
C SER A 44 9.50 -4.25 -8.55
N ALA A 45 10.31 -3.46 -7.87
CA ALA A 45 9.94 -2.10 -7.48
C ALA A 45 9.49 -1.25 -8.69
N GLY A 46 9.90 -1.65 -9.90
CA GLY A 46 9.43 -1.11 -11.18
C GLY A 46 7.94 -1.39 -11.42
N ASP A 47 7.49 -2.63 -11.28
CA ASP A 47 6.10 -3.00 -11.53
C ASP A 47 5.12 -2.30 -10.60
N THR A 48 5.48 -2.17 -9.32
CA THR A 48 4.66 -1.45 -8.34
C THR A 48 4.54 0.03 -8.69
N ARG A 49 5.61 0.69 -9.14
CA ARG A 49 5.58 2.10 -9.56
C ARG A 49 4.68 2.31 -10.77
N HIS A 50 4.74 1.43 -11.75
CA HIS A 50 3.89 1.51 -12.95
C HIS A 50 2.40 1.28 -12.62
N MET A 51 2.08 0.36 -11.71
CA MET A 51 0.70 0.15 -11.25
C MET A 51 0.15 1.37 -10.50
N VAL A 52 0.92 1.91 -9.56
CA VAL A 52 0.52 3.10 -8.81
C VAL A 52 0.34 4.31 -9.73
N ALA A 53 1.25 4.51 -10.68
CA ALA A 53 1.14 5.59 -11.66
C ALA A 53 -0.11 5.45 -12.53
N LYS A 54 -0.48 4.24 -12.95
CA LYS A 54 -1.71 3.98 -13.71
C LYS A 54 -2.97 4.32 -12.89
N VAL A 55 -3.02 3.97 -11.62
CA VAL A 55 -4.15 4.30 -10.73
C VAL A 55 -4.27 5.80 -10.56
N LEU A 56 -3.17 6.50 -10.28
CA LEU A 56 -3.17 7.96 -10.16
C LEU A 56 -3.58 8.66 -11.46
N LEU A 57 -3.11 8.15 -12.60
CA LEU A 57 -3.51 8.67 -13.90
C LEU A 57 -5.00 8.45 -14.17
N ALA A 58 -5.53 7.26 -13.87
CA ALA A 58 -6.95 6.97 -14.00
C ALA A 58 -7.82 7.88 -13.12
N GLN A 59 -7.39 8.15 -11.88
CA GLN A 59 -8.05 9.11 -11.00
C GLN A 59 -8.06 10.52 -11.59
N LEU A 60 -6.92 10.97 -12.13
CA LEU A 60 -6.79 12.28 -12.72
C LEU A 60 -7.70 12.42 -13.96
N VAL A 61 -7.69 11.42 -14.85
CA VAL A 61 -8.54 11.39 -16.05
C VAL A 61 -10.02 11.42 -15.66
N LEU A 62 -10.44 10.58 -14.71
CA LEU A 62 -11.83 10.58 -14.24
C LEU A 62 -12.22 11.91 -13.61
N THR A 63 -11.34 12.52 -12.83
CA THR A 63 -11.56 13.86 -12.24
C THR A 63 -11.76 14.90 -13.33
N MET A 64 -10.95 14.89 -14.38
CA MET A 64 -11.09 15.80 -15.53
C MET A 64 -12.41 15.60 -16.26
N VAL A 65 -12.77 14.34 -16.53
CA VAL A 65 -14.04 14.02 -17.20
C VAL A 65 -15.23 14.51 -16.38
N LEU A 66 -15.25 14.24 -15.08
CA LEU A 66 -16.29 14.72 -14.17
C LEU A 66 -16.35 16.26 -14.12
N ALA A 67 -15.21 16.91 -14.03
CA ALA A 67 -15.15 18.37 -14.03
C ALA A 67 -15.74 18.96 -15.33
N MET A 68 -15.47 18.34 -16.48
CA MET A 68 -16.04 18.75 -17.77
C MET A 68 -17.56 18.51 -17.83
N ILE A 69 -18.05 17.38 -17.30
CA ILE A 69 -19.50 17.10 -17.22
C ILE A 69 -20.19 18.15 -16.37
N PHE A 70 -19.71 18.39 -15.15
CA PHE A 70 -20.29 19.41 -14.26
C PHE A 70 -20.16 20.83 -14.81
N TRP A 71 -19.12 21.11 -15.60
CA TRP A 71 -18.98 22.37 -16.27
C TRP A 71 -20.07 22.58 -17.32
N GLY A 72 -20.41 21.52 -18.07
CA GLY A 72 -21.44 21.58 -19.11
C GLY A 72 -22.87 21.59 -18.57
N THR A 73 -23.14 20.94 -17.43
CA THR A 73 -24.48 20.78 -16.84
C THR A 73 -24.82 21.89 -15.85
N ASP A 74 -23.95 22.16 -14.90
CA ASP A 74 -24.19 23.06 -13.75
C ASP A 74 -23.35 24.34 -13.79
N GLY A 75 -22.56 24.51 -14.84
CA GLY A 75 -21.75 25.67 -15.06
C GLY A 75 -20.36 25.65 -14.41
N ARG A 76 -19.65 26.79 -14.57
CA ARG A 76 -18.24 26.91 -14.21
C ARG A 76 -17.95 26.61 -12.74
N ILE A 77 -18.85 27.01 -11.83
CA ILE A 77 -18.65 26.84 -10.37
C ILE A 77 -18.62 25.38 -10.02
N SER A 78 -19.53 24.57 -10.54
CA SER A 78 -19.58 23.14 -10.31
C SER A 78 -18.42 22.41 -10.96
N GLY A 79 -18.02 22.81 -12.17
CA GLY A 79 -16.88 22.22 -12.87
C GLY A 79 -15.56 22.33 -12.09
N TYR A 80 -15.16 23.53 -11.68
CA TYR A 80 -13.92 23.68 -10.91
C TYR A 80 -14.03 23.10 -9.49
N SER A 81 -15.24 23.09 -8.89
CA SER A 81 -15.46 22.46 -7.59
C SER A 81 -15.26 20.95 -7.67
N ALA A 82 -15.78 20.28 -8.71
CA ALA A 82 -15.55 18.87 -8.95
C ALA A 82 -14.05 18.54 -9.18
N LEU A 83 -13.36 19.41 -9.93
CA LEU A 83 -11.92 19.30 -10.14
C LEU A 83 -11.15 19.38 -8.82
N LEU A 84 -11.43 20.36 -7.99
CA LEU A 84 -10.82 20.53 -6.68
C LEU A 84 -11.09 19.33 -5.78
N GLY A 85 -12.32 18.79 -5.79
CA GLY A 85 -12.68 17.59 -5.06
C GLY A 85 -11.85 16.38 -5.45
N GLY A 86 -11.69 16.12 -6.75
CA GLY A 86 -10.84 15.05 -7.24
C GLY A 86 -9.36 15.24 -6.89
N LEU A 87 -8.83 16.46 -7.02
CA LEU A 87 -7.45 16.79 -6.62
C LEU A 87 -7.22 16.57 -5.11
N THR A 88 -8.21 16.85 -4.27
CA THR A 88 -8.17 16.56 -2.83
C THR A 88 -8.01 15.08 -2.53
N CYS A 89 -8.40 14.18 -3.45
CA CYS A 89 -8.14 12.75 -3.37
C CYS A 89 -6.79 12.37 -3.98
N VAL A 90 -6.48 12.87 -5.18
CA VAL A 90 -5.29 12.49 -5.96
C VAL A 90 -3.99 12.88 -5.23
N ILE A 91 -3.92 14.10 -4.67
CA ILE A 91 -2.71 14.62 -4.02
C ILE A 91 -2.29 13.78 -2.80
N PRO A 92 -3.17 13.46 -1.83
CA PRO A 92 -2.82 12.60 -0.70
C PRO A 92 -2.47 11.17 -1.13
N ASN A 93 -3.13 10.63 -2.16
CA ASN A 93 -2.80 9.31 -2.70
C ASN A 93 -1.41 9.30 -3.37
N ALA A 94 -1.07 10.36 -4.12
CA ALA A 94 0.26 10.52 -4.70
C ALA A 94 1.34 10.64 -3.61
N PHE A 95 1.07 11.40 -2.55
CA PHE A 95 1.97 11.52 -1.40
C PHE A 95 2.23 10.16 -0.75
N LEU A 96 1.19 9.38 -0.48
CA LEU A 96 1.32 8.03 0.07
C LEU A 96 2.13 7.12 -0.86
N ALA A 97 1.86 7.17 -2.17
CA ALA A 97 2.57 6.41 -3.18
C ALA A 97 4.07 6.75 -3.22
N LEU A 98 4.43 8.03 -3.17
CA LEU A 98 5.82 8.47 -3.10
C LEU A 98 6.51 7.95 -1.82
N ARG A 99 5.82 8.03 -0.69
CA ARG A 99 6.34 7.53 0.60
C ARG A 99 6.64 6.04 0.58
N LEU A 100 5.77 5.25 -0.05
CA LEU A 100 5.96 3.80 -0.20
C LEU A 100 7.01 3.43 -1.24
N ALA A 101 7.23 4.30 -2.24
CA ALA A 101 8.21 4.07 -3.30
C ALA A 101 9.67 4.28 -2.87
N VAL A 102 9.93 4.88 -1.70
CA VAL A 102 11.30 5.08 -1.18
C VAL A 102 11.84 3.76 -0.65
N PRO A 103 12.94 3.22 -1.23
CA PRO A 103 13.56 1.98 -0.74
C PRO A 103 14.08 2.17 0.68
N ARG A 104 13.66 1.30 1.60
CA ARG A 104 14.18 1.29 2.97
C ARG A 104 15.24 0.22 3.11
N ARG A 105 16.36 0.57 3.75
CA ARG A 105 17.53 -0.30 3.90
C ARG A 105 17.33 -1.51 4.80
N ASP A 106 16.33 -1.50 5.69
CA ASP A 106 16.03 -2.63 6.59
C ASP A 106 14.53 -2.70 6.88
N PRO A 107 13.79 -3.57 6.18
CA PRO A 107 12.37 -3.73 6.44
C PRO A 107 12.11 -4.83 7.48
N GLY A 108 12.42 -4.58 8.74
CA GLY A 108 11.82 -5.36 9.81
C GLY A 108 10.29 -5.18 9.76
N ALA A 109 9.50 -6.22 10.06
CA ALA A 109 8.04 -6.19 10.01
C ALA A 109 7.45 -5.01 10.80
N GLY A 110 8.05 -4.63 11.92
CA GLY A 110 7.67 -3.46 12.73
C GLY A 110 7.92 -2.12 12.04
N ALA A 111 8.99 -2.00 11.23
CA ALA A 111 9.29 -0.77 10.49
C ALA A 111 8.30 -0.57 9.33
N LEU A 112 7.87 -1.65 8.68
CA LEU A 112 6.84 -1.64 7.64
C LEU A 112 5.47 -1.20 8.20
N MET A 113 5.06 -1.76 9.34
CA MET A 113 3.81 -1.37 10.02
C MET A 113 3.82 0.11 10.41
N ARG A 114 4.91 0.59 11.03
CA ARG A 114 5.05 2.00 11.41
C ARG A 114 5.00 2.92 10.19
N ALA A 115 5.62 2.52 9.09
CA ALA A 115 5.61 3.29 7.86
C ALA A 115 4.23 3.37 7.21
N ALA A 116 3.46 2.27 7.22
CA ALA A 116 2.10 2.23 6.74
C ALA A 116 1.19 3.13 7.59
N TYR A 117 1.30 3.04 8.92
CA TYR A 117 0.54 3.91 9.85
C TYR A 117 0.84 5.40 9.63
N ILE A 118 2.11 5.77 9.57
CA ILE A 118 2.51 7.17 9.34
C ILE A 118 2.05 7.64 7.95
N GLY A 119 2.09 6.75 6.96
CA GLY A 119 1.58 7.05 5.62
C GLY A 119 0.07 7.30 5.60
N GLU A 120 -0.71 6.47 6.28
CA GLU A 120 -2.16 6.60 6.34
C GLU A 120 -2.60 7.84 7.14
N LEU A 121 -1.98 8.08 8.30
CA LEU A 121 -2.21 9.30 9.09
C LEU A 121 -1.82 10.56 8.30
N GLY A 122 -0.70 10.53 7.59
CA GLY A 122 -0.26 11.64 6.74
C GLY A 122 -1.24 11.91 5.59
N LYS A 123 -1.78 10.85 4.97
CA LYS A 123 -2.83 10.96 3.95
C LYS A 123 -4.09 11.62 4.51
N LEU A 124 -4.58 11.16 5.67
CA LEU A 124 -5.76 11.73 6.32
C LEU A 124 -5.55 13.20 6.69
N ALA A 125 -4.44 13.53 7.30
CA ALA A 125 -4.09 14.89 7.67
C ALA A 125 -4.03 15.82 6.43
N LEU A 126 -3.41 15.34 5.35
CA LEU A 126 -3.31 16.09 4.11
C LEU A 126 -4.68 16.27 3.44
N THR A 127 -5.54 15.26 3.48
CA THR A 127 -6.91 15.33 2.98
C THR A 127 -7.73 16.39 3.73
N VAL A 128 -7.68 16.36 5.07
CA VAL A 128 -8.37 17.34 5.92
C VAL A 128 -7.83 18.76 5.64
N LEU A 129 -6.52 18.92 5.54
CA LEU A 129 -5.89 20.20 5.21
C LEU A 129 -6.36 20.72 3.85
N MET A 130 -6.41 19.87 2.83
CA MET A 130 -6.86 20.23 1.49
C MET A 130 -8.32 20.64 1.48
N PHE A 131 -9.21 19.89 2.14
CA PHE A 131 -10.60 20.28 2.28
C PHE A 131 -10.75 21.64 2.98
N THR A 132 -10.03 21.82 4.10
CA THR A 132 -10.04 23.08 4.84
C THR A 132 -9.60 24.25 3.95
N MET A 133 -8.52 24.08 3.18
CA MET A 133 -8.05 25.10 2.25
C MET A 133 -9.10 25.42 1.18
N VAL A 134 -9.69 24.40 0.55
CA VAL A 134 -10.70 24.60 -0.49
C VAL A 134 -11.92 25.30 0.06
N PHE A 135 -12.44 24.89 1.22
CA PHE A 135 -13.63 25.52 1.81
C PHE A 135 -13.39 26.95 2.32
N THR A 136 -12.17 27.28 2.70
CA THR A 136 -11.85 28.62 3.21
C THR A 136 -11.45 29.61 2.12
N LEU A 137 -10.68 29.15 1.12
CA LEU A 137 -10.10 30.03 0.09
C LEU A 137 -10.97 30.15 -1.16
N VAL A 138 -11.77 29.12 -1.49
CA VAL A 138 -12.52 29.10 -2.75
C VAL A 138 -13.97 29.52 -2.52
N ARG A 139 -14.34 30.69 -3.03
CA ARG A 139 -15.72 31.18 -3.02
C ARG A 139 -16.05 31.83 -4.36
N PRO A 140 -17.19 31.56 -4.98
CA PRO A 140 -18.24 30.60 -4.60
C PRO A 140 -17.81 29.13 -4.84
N LEU A 141 -18.35 28.21 -4.06
CA LEU A 141 -18.02 26.78 -4.10
C LEU A 141 -19.30 25.93 -4.15
N ALA A 142 -19.38 25.01 -5.11
CA ALA A 142 -20.45 24.00 -5.18
C ALA A 142 -20.03 22.75 -4.39
N ALA A 143 -20.41 22.67 -3.10
CA ALA A 143 -20.02 21.58 -2.23
C ALA A 143 -20.45 20.20 -2.75
N GLY A 144 -21.63 20.08 -3.37
CA GLY A 144 -22.11 18.83 -3.98
C GLY A 144 -21.19 18.32 -5.09
N ALA A 145 -20.79 19.19 -6.02
CA ALA A 145 -19.87 18.85 -7.10
C ALA A 145 -18.46 18.49 -6.57
N LEU A 146 -18.00 19.19 -5.54
CA LEU A 146 -16.72 18.91 -4.87
C LEU A 146 -16.71 17.50 -4.26
N PHE A 147 -17.74 17.14 -3.49
CA PHE A 147 -17.84 15.82 -2.90
C PHE A 147 -18.03 14.73 -3.96
N ALA A 148 -18.80 14.99 -5.02
CA ALA A 148 -18.95 14.07 -6.14
C ALA A 148 -17.58 13.75 -6.80
N GLY A 149 -16.76 14.79 -7.07
CA GLY A 149 -15.42 14.64 -7.60
C GLY A 149 -14.49 13.83 -6.67
N PHE A 150 -14.54 14.10 -5.36
CA PHE A 150 -13.77 13.37 -4.36
C PHE A 150 -14.17 11.90 -4.28
N ILE A 151 -15.47 11.60 -4.17
CA ILE A 151 -15.99 10.23 -4.06
C ILE A 151 -15.66 9.44 -5.33
N ALA A 152 -15.85 10.02 -6.51
CA ALA A 152 -15.54 9.35 -7.76
C ALA A 152 -14.05 9.00 -7.87
N ALA A 153 -13.15 9.91 -7.53
CA ALA A 153 -11.72 9.65 -7.49
C ALA A 153 -11.36 8.57 -6.45
N GLN A 154 -12.04 8.54 -5.31
CA GLN A 154 -11.83 7.54 -4.27
C GLN A 154 -12.29 6.14 -4.71
N LEU A 155 -13.40 6.03 -5.45
CA LEU A 155 -13.90 4.74 -5.99
C LEU A 155 -12.92 4.11 -6.97
N VAL A 156 -12.18 4.91 -7.76
CA VAL A 156 -11.10 4.39 -8.64
C VAL A 156 -9.99 3.72 -7.81
N THR A 157 -9.66 4.27 -6.65
CA THR A 157 -8.67 3.66 -5.76
C THR A 157 -9.12 2.27 -5.30
N PHE A 158 -10.37 2.14 -4.88
CA PHE A 158 -10.94 0.85 -4.47
C PHE A 158 -11.04 -0.15 -5.62
N SER A 159 -11.46 0.29 -6.81
CA SER A 159 -11.54 -0.55 -8.00
C SER A 159 -10.17 -1.12 -8.40
N GLY A 160 -9.11 -0.32 -8.33
CA GLY A 160 -7.75 -0.77 -8.57
C GLY A 160 -7.27 -1.85 -7.57
N PHE A 161 -7.77 -1.81 -6.34
CA PHE A 161 -7.49 -2.83 -5.31
C PHE A 161 -8.22 -4.15 -5.61
N LEU A 162 -9.50 -4.09 -5.98
CA LEU A 162 -10.32 -5.27 -6.27
C LEU A 162 -9.85 -6.05 -7.51
N MET A 163 -9.36 -5.36 -8.54
CA MET A 163 -8.81 -6.01 -9.73
C MET A 163 -7.50 -6.78 -9.47
N ARG A 164 -6.83 -6.54 -8.35
CA ARG A 164 -5.58 -7.21 -7.98
C ARG A 164 -5.79 -8.59 -7.36
N ASP A 165 -6.92 -8.82 -6.70
CA ASP A 165 -7.22 -10.09 -6.03
C ASP A 165 -7.87 -11.14 -6.96
N GLY A 166 -8.16 -10.80 -8.21
CA GLY A 166 -8.86 -11.65 -9.19
C GLY A 166 -7.96 -12.42 -10.17
N LYS A 167 -6.63 -12.54 -9.90
CA LYS A 167 -5.70 -13.34 -10.74
C LYS A 167 -4.89 -14.32 -9.93
#